data_bd3734e9454abaa43a35d6189c9a7b1f
#
_entry.id   bd3734e9454abaa43a35d6189c9a7b1f
#
_cell.length_a   1.000
_cell.length_b   1.000
_cell.length_c   1.000
_cell.angle_alpha   90.00
_cell.angle_beta   90.00
_cell.angle_gamma   90.00
#
_symmetry.space_group_name_H-M   'P 1'
#
loop_
_entity.id
_entity.type
_entity.pdbx_description
1 polymer ?
#
loop_
_entity_poly.entity_id
_entity_poly.type
_entity_poly.pdbx_seq_one_letter_code
_entity_poly.pdbx_strand_id
1 'polypeptide(L)'
;TRQNKMGSMAYVYEDKEIIGFLASHQPTVWMGDYGYVSLMPGIGCMPEWIGSESKWLPEERGLAFDHADEKSTPYYYSVKMKTPEGKQIKGEITAASRAAVMRFTFPKKERSQNIIVQGINLNPALGDWCNDYGPRLEKIHGYIRVDTVNNEVLGYNPDRQSSQLGPDLPDFKGYFVIKFDRPIKGGLIWDDHEAYPARLSQKGTRLGAVVAFDNKSDVVEARIGTSFISIEQARENLEREIGTKPVEVVAADTRAAWEEKLAKIEPKGIDDDTKSVFYTALYHCNLFPREFSEYGRYYSAFDDKVHEGVSYNDYSLWDTFRAYHPLMTIIEPELTGEWITSLLQMYKEGGWLPMWPNPGYTNIMIGTH
;
A
#
# COMPACT_ATOMS: atom_id res chain seq x y z
N THR A 1 3.76 1.88 -7.14
CA THR A 1 4.32 0.72 -7.86
C THR A 1 5.52 0.17 -7.10
N ARG A 2 5.61 -1.14 -6.99
CA ARG A 2 6.79 -1.80 -6.45
C ARG A 2 7.64 -2.25 -7.64
N GLN A 3 8.84 -1.76 -7.73
CA GLN A 3 9.73 -1.99 -8.86
C GLN A 3 11.03 -2.68 -8.46
N ASN A 4 11.49 -2.48 -7.23
CA ASN A 4 12.80 -2.91 -6.82
C ASN A 4 12.77 -4.25 -6.07
N LYS A 5 13.86 -4.98 -6.17
CA LYS A 5 14.16 -6.22 -5.44
C LYS A 5 14.34 -5.99 -3.94
N MET A 6 14.74 -4.80 -3.53
CA MET A 6 14.92 -4.44 -2.12
C MET A 6 13.58 -3.98 -1.53
N GLY A 7 13.10 -4.69 -0.51
CA GLY A 7 11.77 -4.52 0.05
C GLY A 7 11.42 -3.11 0.57
N SER A 8 12.42 -2.28 0.87
CA SER A 8 12.29 -0.94 1.44
C SER A 8 12.42 0.20 0.44
N MET A 9 12.62 -0.07 -0.85
CA MET A 9 12.80 0.98 -1.85
C MET A 9 11.47 1.36 -2.50
N ALA A 10 11.26 2.67 -2.64
CA ALA A 10 10.20 3.25 -3.43
C ALA A 10 10.46 3.08 -4.93
N TYR A 11 9.74 3.85 -5.74
CA TYR A 11 9.98 3.95 -7.18
C TYR A 11 11.43 4.35 -7.49
N VAL A 12 12.09 3.58 -8.32
CA VAL A 12 13.44 3.85 -8.85
C VAL A 12 13.34 4.00 -10.37
N TYR A 13 13.75 5.16 -10.89
CA TYR A 13 13.56 5.50 -12.30
C TYR A 13 14.33 4.57 -13.26
N GLU A 14 15.47 4.05 -12.84
CA GLU A 14 16.30 3.14 -13.63
C GLU A 14 15.74 1.72 -13.71
N ASP A 15 14.78 1.35 -12.87
CA ASP A 15 14.16 0.03 -12.90
C ASP A 15 13.38 -0.18 -14.20
N LYS A 16 13.42 -1.41 -14.70
CA LYS A 16 12.80 -1.80 -15.98
C LYS A 16 11.63 -2.76 -15.83
N GLU A 17 11.32 -3.14 -14.61
CA GLU A 17 10.25 -4.09 -14.29
C GLU A 17 9.38 -3.59 -13.13
N ILE A 18 8.09 -3.87 -13.23
CA ILE A 18 7.13 -3.70 -12.14
C ILE A 18 6.86 -5.08 -11.55
N ILE A 19 7.03 -5.21 -10.23
CA ILE A 19 6.82 -6.47 -9.49
C ILE A 19 5.53 -6.46 -8.67
N GLY A 20 4.81 -5.34 -8.63
CA GLY A 20 3.51 -5.23 -7.98
C GLY A 20 3.03 -3.79 -7.80
N PHE A 21 1.73 -3.65 -7.57
CA PHE A 21 1.06 -2.41 -7.24
C PHE A 21 0.66 -2.47 -5.77
N LEU A 22 1.26 -1.59 -4.95
CA LEU A 22 1.03 -1.56 -3.51
C LEU A 22 -0.23 -0.73 -3.19
N ALA A 23 -1.02 -1.20 -2.22
CA ALA A 23 -2.14 -0.47 -1.64
C ALA A 23 -1.71 0.38 -0.42
N SER A 24 -0.46 0.80 -0.38
CA SER A 24 0.12 1.62 0.67
C SER A 24 1.30 2.41 0.13
N HIS A 25 1.83 3.32 0.95
CA HIS A 25 2.97 4.17 0.57
C HIS A 25 3.95 4.26 1.74
N GLN A 26 5.19 3.85 1.52
CA GLN A 26 6.21 3.91 2.58
C GLN A 26 6.57 5.36 2.94
N PRO A 27 6.83 5.64 4.24
CA PRO A 27 7.16 7.00 4.68
C PRO A 27 8.51 7.49 4.18
N THR A 28 9.51 6.62 4.12
CA THR A 28 10.82 6.92 3.54
C THR A 28 11.43 5.68 2.89
N VAL A 29 12.40 5.87 2.00
CA VAL A 29 13.06 4.78 1.28
C VAL A 29 13.81 3.81 2.20
N TRP A 30 14.30 4.26 3.35
CA TRP A 30 15.10 3.47 4.28
C TRP A 30 14.29 2.88 5.46
N MET A 31 13.07 3.35 5.70
CA MET A 31 12.17 2.78 6.73
C MET A 31 11.34 1.63 6.22
N GLY A 32 11.08 1.59 4.92
CA GLY A 32 10.11 0.65 4.36
C GLY A 32 8.66 0.98 4.73
N ASP A 33 7.77 0.05 4.49
CA ASP A 33 6.33 0.18 4.74
C ASP A 33 5.86 -0.81 5.81
N TYR A 34 4.58 -0.74 6.16
CA TYR A 34 3.95 -1.61 7.13
C TYR A 34 2.49 -1.92 6.75
N GLY A 35 2.04 -3.13 7.08
CA GLY A 35 0.67 -3.56 6.84
C GLY A 35 0.24 -3.58 5.37
N TYR A 36 1.21 -3.66 4.45
CA TYR A 36 0.99 -3.54 3.00
C TYR A 36 0.35 -4.79 2.39
N VAL A 37 -0.30 -4.58 1.25
CA VAL A 37 -0.72 -5.65 0.31
C VAL A 37 -0.38 -5.20 -1.10
N SER A 38 0.01 -6.12 -1.99
CA SER A 38 0.28 -5.79 -3.39
C SER A 38 -0.47 -6.71 -4.34
N LEU A 39 -0.83 -6.15 -5.51
CA LEU A 39 -1.45 -6.86 -6.60
C LEU A 39 -0.54 -6.84 -7.83
N MET A 40 -0.54 -7.94 -8.59
CA MET A 40 0.14 -8.02 -9.86
C MET A 40 -0.71 -8.78 -10.87
N PRO A 41 -1.00 -8.25 -12.06
CA PRO A 41 -1.68 -9.01 -13.08
C PRO A 41 -0.73 -10.05 -13.69
N GLY A 42 -1.27 -11.21 -14.02
CA GLY A 42 -0.52 -12.29 -14.64
C GLY A 42 -1.28 -13.00 -15.74
N ILE A 43 -0.54 -13.65 -16.62
CA ILE A 43 -1.04 -14.55 -17.67
C ILE A 43 -0.37 -15.91 -17.45
N GLY A 44 -1.13 -16.97 -17.52
CA GLY A 44 -0.63 -18.34 -17.36
C GLY A 44 -1.56 -19.22 -16.55
N CYS A 45 -1.38 -20.53 -16.68
CA CYS A 45 -2.23 -21.50 -16.01
C CYS A 45 -1.80 -21.69 -14.55
N MET A 46 -2.77 -21.83 -13.65
CA MET A 46 -2.50 -22.09 -12.22
C MET A 46 -1.62 -23.30 -11.93
N PRO A 47 -1.71 -24.42 -12.68
CA PRO A 47 -0.81 -25.57 -12.50
C PRO A 47 0.68 -25.25 -12.62
N GLU A 48 1.04 -24.21 -13.38
CA GLU A 48 2.43 -23.77 -13.54
C GLU A 48 3.01 -23.15 -12.25
N TRP A 49 2.17 -22.77 -11.30
CA TRP A 49 2.55 -22.25 -9.98
C TRP A 49 2.84 -23.34 -8.97
N ILE A 50 2.31 -24.55 -9.21
CA ILE A 50 2.50 -25.70 -8.32
C ILE A 50 3.91 -26.25 -8.54
N GLY A 51 4.72 -26.32 -7.47
CA GLY A 51 6.10 -26.78 -7.53
C GLY A 51 7.11 -25.78 -8.12
N SER A 52 6.71 -24.51 -8.31
CA SER A 52 7.58 -23.45 -8.79
C SER A 52 7.76 -22.37 -7.69
N GLU A 53 8.66 -22.58 -6.76
CA GLU A 53 8.96 -21.64 -5.67
C GLU A 53 9.38 -20.25 -6.19
N SER A 54 10.04 -20.19 -7.36
CA SER A 54 10.48 -18.93 -7.94
C SER A 54 9.31 -17.98 -8.26
N LYS A 55 8.16 -18.48 -8.68
CA LYS A 55 6.99 -17.64 -9.01
C LYS A 55 6.31 -17.04 -7.77
N TRP A 56 6.64 -17.48 -6.57
CA TRP A 56 6.11 -16.91 -5.33
C TRP A 56 6.87 -15.66 -4.90
N LEU A 57 8.07 -15.48 -5.43
CA LEU A 57 8.88 -14.30 -5.19
C LEU A 57 8.45 -13.15 -6.11
N PRO A 58 8.22 -11.95 -5.59
CA PRO A 58 7.84 -10.80 -6.41
C PRO A 58 8.81 -10.53 -7.56
N GLU A 59 10.10 -10.71 -7.32
CA GLU A 59 11.20 -10.48 -8.27
C GLU A 59 11.14 -11.37 -9.51
N GLU A 60 10.62 -12.58 -9.34
CA GLU A 60 10.58 -13.59 -10.41
C GLU A 60 9.33 -13.48 -11.30
N ARG A 61 8.41 -12.57 -10.97
CA ARG A 61 7.17 -12.35 -11.71
C ARG A 61 7.01 -10.91 -12.21
N GLY A 62 8.11 -10.16 -12.19
CA GLY A 62 8.15 -8.80 -12.73
C GLY A 62 7.77 -8.74 -14.20
N LEU A 63 7.07 -7.69 -14.59
CA LEU A 63 6.74 -7.40 -15.97
C LEU A 63 7.50 -6.17 -16.45
N ALA A 64 8.15 -6.31 -17.61
CA ALA A 64 8.92 -5.23 -18.21
C ALA A 64 8.04 -4.03 -18.61
N PHE A 65 8.54 -2.83 -18.43
CA PHE A 65 7.87 -1.60 -18.86
C PHE A 65 8.86 -0.58 -19.42
N ASP A 66 8.31 0.44 -20.08
CA ASP A 66 9.04 1.60 -20.56
C ASP A 66 8.37 2.87 -20.01
N HIS A 67 9.15 3.88 -19.62
CA HIS A 67 8.63 5.15 -19.14
C HIS A 67 7.77 5.89 -20.18
N ALA A 68 8.00 5.66 -21.48
CA ALA A 68 7.14 6.19 -22.54
C ALA A 68 5.70 5.66 -22.49
N ASP A 69 5.51 4.48 -21.86
CA ASP A 69 4.21 3.84 -21.67
C ASP A 69 3.61 4.12 -20.27
N GLU A 70 4.27 4.96 -19.47
CA GLU A 70 3.90 5.30 -18.10
C GLU A 70 3.25 6.69 -18.03
N LYS A 71 2.19 6.82 -17.23
CA LYS A 71 1.59 8.10 -16.89
C LYS A 71 1.42 8.18 -15.38
N SER A 72 2.03 9.20 -14.78
CA SER A 72 1.94 9.45 -13.33
C SER A 72 1.41 10.85 -13.06
N THR A 73 0.42 10.95 -12.19
CA THR A 73 -0.14 12.18 -11.65
C THR A 73 -0.45 11.98 -10.17
N PRO A 74 -0.70 13.02 -9.37
CA PRO A 74 -1.08 12.87 -7.97
C PRO A 74 -2.34 12.01 -7.74
N TYR A 75 -3.21 11.89 -8.72
CA TYR A 75 -4.52 11.26 -8.61
C TYR A 75 -4.73 10.02 -9.47
N TYR A 76 -3.81 9.74 -10.40
CA TYR A 76 -3.94 8.60 -11.32
C TYR A 76 -2.58 8.14 -11.83
N TYR A 77 -2.40 6.82 -11.85
CA TYR A 77 -1.24 6.17 -12.42
C TYR A 77 -1.67 5.14 -13.46
N SER A 78 -0.95 5.06 -14.57
CA SER A 78 -1.11 3.95 -15.52
C SER A 78 0.20 3.58 -16.19
N VAL A 79 0.32 2.30 -16.54
CA VAL A 79 1.50 1.77 -17.25
C VAL A 79 1.11 0.59 -18.12
N LYS A 80 1.81 0.43 -19.25
CA LYS A 80 1.74 -0.78 -20.06
C LYS A 80 2.95 -1.64 -19.76
N MET A 81 2.68 -2.87 -19.39
CA MET A 81 3.69 -3.88 -19.03
C MET A 81 3.71 -4.98 -20.06
N LYS A 82 4.86 -5.63 -20.25
CA LYS A 82 5.05 -6.73 -21.21
C LYS A 82 5.46 -8.00 -20.49
N THR A 83 4.79 -9.10 -20.80
CA THR A 83 5.23 -10.44 -20.38
C THR A 83 6.47 -10.86 -21.14
N PRO A 84 7.21 -11.90 -20.70
CA PRO A 84 8.35 -12.43 -21.43
C PRO A 84 8.01 -12.84 -22.88
N GLU A 85 6.77 -13.28 -23.13
CA GLU A 85 6.27 -13.64 -24.47
C GLU A 85 5.83 -12.42 -25.30
N GLY A 86 6.02 -11.20 -24.78
CA GLY A 86 5.68 -9.96 -25.47
C GLY A 86 4.20 -9.56 -25.43
N LYS A 87 3.37 -10.26 -24.65
CA LYS A 87 1.97 -9.88 -24.44
C LYS A 87 1.89 -8.62 -23.57
N GLN A 88 1.00 -7.70 -23.90
CA GLN A 88 0.87 -6.44 -23.19
C GLN A 88 -0.31 -6.44 -22.21
N ILE A 89 -0.05 -6.03 -20.97
CA ILE A 89 -1.07 -5.78 -19.94
C ILE A 89 -1.00 -4.30 -19.56
N LYS A 90 -2.14 -3.61 -19.52
CA LYS A 90 -2.22 -2.25 -18.98
C LYS A 90 -2.70 -2.31 -17.53
N GLY A 91 -1.98 -1.65 -16.62
CA GLY A 91 -2.41 -1.39 -15.25
C GLY A 91 -2.80 0.09 -15.09
N GLU A 92 -3.90 0.34 -14.38
CA GLU A 92 -4.42 1.67 -14.03
C GLU A 92 -4.76 1.68 -12.55
N ILE A 93 -4.40 2.77 -11.85
CA ILE A 93 -4.64 2.91 -10.40
C ILE A 93 -5.13 4.32 -10.10
N THR A 94 -6.14 4.39 -9.26
CA THR A 94 -6.56 5.61 -8.56
C THR A 94 -7.01 5.25 -7.16
N ALA A 95 -6.91 6.19 -6.22
CA ALA A 95 -7.16 5.92 -4.81
C ALA A 95 -7.90 7.08 -4.15
N ALA A 96 -8.69 6.75 -3.14
CA ALA A 96 -9.18 7.65 -2.11
C ALA A 96 -8.26 7.60 -0.87
N SER A 97 -8.74 7.88 0.33
CA SER A 97 -7.92 7.91 1.54
C SER A 97 -7.50 6.50 2.01
N ARG A 98 -8.43 5.54 2.06
CA ARG A 98 -8.23 4.17 2.58
C ARG A 98 -8.67 3.10 1.60
N ALA A 99 -9.08 3.51 0.41
CA ALA A 99 -9.52 2.61 -0.63
C ALA A 99 -8.91 2.99 -1.98
N ALA A 100 -8.74 1.98 -2.84
CA ALA A 100 -8.21 2.16 -4.19
C ALA A 100 -8.97 1.29 -5.19
N VAL A 101 -8.94 1.68 -6.45
CA VAL A 101 -9.36 0.84 -7.56
C VAL A 101 -8.19 0.67 -8.52
N MET A 102 -7.92 -0.59 -8.87
CA MET A 102 -6.92 -0.99 -9.85
C MET A 102 -7.64 -1.69 -10.99
N ARG A 103 -7.40 -1.25 -12.21
CA ARG A 103 -7.96 -1.84 -13.41
C ARG A 103 -6.86 -2.41 -14.27
N PHE A 104 -6.98 -3.70 -14.60
CA PHE A 104 -6.04 -4.40 -15.45
C PHE A 104 -6.70 -4.78 -16.77
N THR A 105 -6.11 -4.34 -17.88
CA THR A 105 -6.57 -4.68 -19.22
C THR A 105 -5.59 -5.67 -19.83
N PHE A 106 -6.08 -6.88 -20.06
CA PHE A 106 -5.34 -7.99 -20.64
C PHE A 106 -5.38 -7.96 -22.17
N PRO A 107 -4.50 -8.71 -22.86
CA PRO A 107 -4.60 -8.91 -24.30
C PRO A 107 -5.95 -9.49 -24.70
N LYS A 108 -6.46 -9.07 -25.85
CA LYS A 108 -7.75 -9.55 -26.35
C LYS A 108 -7.77 -11.07 -26.45
N LYS A 109 -8.85 -11.68 -25.95
CA LYS A 109 -9.10 -13.13 -25.94
C LYS A 109 -8.06 -13.93 -25.13
N GLU A 110 -7.35 -13.29 -24.19
CA GLU A 110 -6.48 -14.04 -23.29
C GLU A 110 -7.33 -14.95 -22.38
N ARG A 111 -6.97 -16.25 -22.36
CA ARG A 111 -7.76 -17.26 -21.65
C ARG A 111 -7.31 -17.49 -20.21
N SER A 112 -6.12 -17.07 -19.88
CA SER A 112 -5.44 -17.37 -18.60
C SER A 112 -5.18 -16.09 -17.80
N GLN A 113 -6.21 -15.25 -17.66
CA GLN A 113 -6.14 -14.00 -16.89
C GLN A 113 -6.17 -14.31 -15.40
N ASN A 114 -5.20 -13.78 -14.65
CA ASN A 114 -5.15 -13.93 -13.22
C ASN A 114 -4.65 -12.65 -12.55
N ILE A 115 -4.96 -12.54 -11.26
CA ILE A 115 -4.40 -11.52 -10.35
C ILE A 115 -3.70 -12.24 -9.21
N ILE A 116 -2.47 -11.86 -9.00
CA ILE A 116 -1.63 -12.30 -7.90
C ILE A 116 -1.81 -11.30 -6.77
N VAL A 117 -2.18 -11.77 -5.59
CA VAL A 117 -2.29 -10.97 -4.37
C VAL A 117 -1.19 -11.40 -3.40
N GLN A 118 -0.25 -10.52 -3.11
CA GLN A 118 0.79 -10.73 -2.13
C GLN A 118 0.38 -10.12 -0.80
N GLY A 119 0.00 -10.94 0.17
CA GLY A 119 -0.43 -10.49 1.49
C GLY A 119 0.76 -10.14 2.39
N ILE A 120 1.76 -11.01 2.49
CA ILE A 120 2.98 -10.80 3.26
C ILE A 120 4.15 -11.50 2.56
N ASN A 121 5.34 -10.91 2.65
CA ASN A 121 6.54 -11.48 2.06
C ASN A 121 7.77 -11.18 2.95
N LEU A 122 7.85 -11.85 4.08
CA LEU A 122 9.06 -11.82 4.91
C LEU A 122 10.11 -12.73 4.28
N ASN A 123 11.18 -12.15 3.75
CA ASN A 123 12.28 -12.92 3.20
C ASN A 123 13.56 -12.69 4.02
N PRO A 124 13.91 -13.60 4.92
CA PRO A 124 15.11 -13.48 5.74
C PRO A 124 16.42 -13.52 4.92
N ALA A 125 16.39 -14.06 3.69
CA ALA A 125 17.55 -14.11 2.81
C ALA A 125 17.83 -12.77 2.07
N LEU A 126 16.89 -11.86 2.05
CA LEU A 126 17.06 -10.51 1.47
C LEU A 126 17.68 -9.55 2.50
N GLY A 127 18.60 -10.00 3.31
CA GLY A 127 19.27 -9.30 4.40
C GLY A 127 19.63 -7.83 4.13
N ASP A 128 18.61 -7.00 4.11
CA ASP A 128 18.71 -5.57 4.26
C ASP A 128 18.68 -5.27 5.76
N TRP A 129 19.48 -4.32 6.22
CA TRP A 129 19.48 -3.92 7.62
C TRP A 129 18.10 -3.51 8.14
N CYS A 130 17.19 -3.11 7.24
CA CYS A 130 15.80 -2.80 7.55
C CYS A 130 14.90 -4.05 7.69
N ASN A 131 15.34 -5.20 7.18
CA ASN A 131 14.55 -6.45 7.12
C ASN A 131 15.16 -7.58 7.98
N ASP A 132 15.98 -7.25 8.96
CA ASP A 132 16.48 -8.24 9.92
C ASP A 132 15.42 -8.53 10.99
N TYR A 133 14.56 -9.47 10.68
CA TYR A 133 13.52 -9.90 11.61
C TYR A 133 14.06 -10.78 12.76
N GLY A 134 15.25 -11.37 12.58
CA GLY A 134 15.87 -12.24 13.59
C GLY A 134 14.87 -13.21 14.22
N PRO A 135 14.88 -13.35 15.57
CA PRO A 135 13.95 -14.25 16.29
C PRO A 135 12.47 -13.84 16.20
N ARG A 136 12.15 -12.67 15.64
CA ARG A 136 10.76 -12.20 15.49
C ARG A 136 10.04 -12.90 14.34
N LEU A 137 10.77 -13.44 13.36
CA LEU A 137 10.19 -14.05 12.17
C LEU A 137 9.16 -15.12 12.51
N GLU A 138 9.42 -15.97 13.50
CA GLU A 138 8.51 -17.02 13.93
C GLU A 138 7.18 -16.50 14.53
N LYS A 139 7.12 -15.23 14.90
CA LYS A 139 5.94 -14.60 15.52
C LYS A 139 5.10 -13.80 14.53
N ILE A 140 5.67 -13.42 13.38
CA ILE A 140 5.04 -12.54 12.40
C ILE A 140 4.33 -13.37 11.34
N HIS A 141 3.04 -13.63 11.53
CA HIS A 141 2.24 -14.38 10.56
C HIS A 141 1.11 -13.55 10.00
N GLY A 142 1.12 -13.37 8.69
CA GLY A 142 -0.02 -12.85 7.95
C GLY A 142 -1.15 -13.88 7.82
N TYR A 143 -2.25 -13.42 7.27
CA TYR A 143 -3.41 -14.24 6.95
C TYR A 143 -3.96 -13.82 5.58
N ILE A 144 -4.34 -14.81 4.77
CA ILE A 144 -5.04 -14.58 3.51
C ILE A 144 -6.19 -15.58 3.36
N ARG A 145 -7.31 -15.12 2.78
CA ARG A 145 -8.46 -15.93 2.43
C ARG A 145 -8.99 -15.52 1.06
N VAL A 146 -9.30 -16.53 0.25
CA VAL A 146 -10.03 -16.38 -1.03
C VAL A 146 -11.49 -16.73 -0.77
N ASP A 147 -12.39 -15.78 -0.97
CA ASP A 147 -13.84 -15.95 -0.85
C ASP A 147 -14.47 -15.90 -2.24
N THR A 148 -14.70 -17.08 -2.82
CA THR A 148 -15.28 -17.22 -4.16
C THR A 148 -16.77 -16.89 -4.21
N VAL A 149 -17.46 -16.85 -3.08
CA VAL A 149 -18.89 -16.51 -3.00
C VAL A 149 -19.07 -15.01 -3.12
N ASN A 150 -18.24 -14.23 -2.40
CA ASN A 150 -18.30 -12.77 -2.42
C ASN A 150 -17.35 -12.15 -3.46
N ASN A 151 -16.58 -12.95 -4.19
CA ASN A 151 -15.52 -12.52 -5.13
C ASN A 151 -14.48 -11.62 -4.46
N GLU A 152 -14.03 -12.02 -3.26
CA GLU A 152 -13.08 -11.27 -2.46
C GLU A 152 -11.81 -12.08 -2.18
N VAL A 153 -10.69 -11.37 -2.06
CA VAL A 153 -9.49 -11.81 -1.35
C VAL A 153 -9.30 -10.87 -0.17
N LEU A 154 -9.20 -11.45 1.02
CA LEU A 154 -9.10 -10.67 2.25
C LEU A 154 -8.03 -11.23 3.19
N GLY A 155 -7.56 -10.41 4.10
CA GLY A 155 -6.55 -10.86 5.05
C GLY A 155 -5.96 -9.73 5.88
N TYR A 156 -4.81 -10.03 6.47
CA TYR A 156 -4.01 -9.05 7.18
C TYR A 156 -2.52 -9.34 7.05
N ASN A 157 -1.74 -8.28 7.16
CA ASN A 157 -0.29 -8.29 7.18
C ASN A 157 0.21 -7.55 8.43
N PRO A 158 0.85 -8.22 9.40
CA PRO A 158 1.43 -7.58 10.58
C PRO A 158 2.85 -7.06 10.35
N ASP A 159 3.40 -7.20 9.14
CA ASP A 159 4.77 -6.78 8.84
C ASP A 159 4.97 -5.27 9.03
N ARG A 160 6.08 -4.94 9.66
CA ARG A 160 6.69 -3.61 9.70
C ARG A 160 8.14 -3.78 9.27
N GLN A 161 8.47 -3.30 8.09
CA GLN A 161 9.82 -3.47 7.53
C GLN A 161 10.92 -2.86 8.41
N SER A 162 10.57 -1.87 9.24
CA SER A 162 11.46 -1.26 10.25
C SER A 162 11.29 -1.80 11.67
N SER A 163 10.77 -3.01 11.82
CA SER A 163 10.41 -3.58 13.14
C SER A 163 11.56 -3.64 14.14
N GLN A 164 12.83 -3.80 13.68
CA GLN A 164 14.01 -3.78 14.54
C GLN A 164 14.31 -2.43 15.20
N LEU A 165 13.69 -1.34 14.71
CA LEU A 165 13.92 0.01 15.21
C LEU A 165 13.02 0.40 16.39
N GLY A 166 12.14 -0.51 16.84
CA GLY A 166 11.21 -0.23 17.93
C GLY A 166 10.77 -1.49 18.67
N PRO A 167 9.85 -1.35 19.63
CA PRO A 167 9.29 -2.47 20.36
C PRO A 167 8.44 -3.37 19.44
N ASP A 168 8.23 -4.62 19.86
CA ASP A 168 7.25 -5.48 19.22
C ASP A 168 5.85 -4.88 19.35
N LEU A 169 5.07 -5.00 18.29
CA LEU A 169 3.66 -4.63 18.25
C LEU A 169 2.83 -5.87 17.95
N PRO A 170 2.48 -6.66 18.96
CA PRO A 170 1.95 -8.03 18.79
C PRO A 170 0.61 -8.08 18.08
N ASP A 171 -0.23 -7.06 18.24
CA ASP A 171 -1.56 -7.02 17.63
C ASP A 171 -1.68 -6.05 16.45
N PHE A 172 -0.60 -5.33 16.10
CA PHE A 172 -0.58 -4.51 14.91
C PHE A 172 -0.83 -5.36 13.65
N LYS A 173 -1.78 -4.93 12.82
CA LYS A 173 -2.10 -5.54 11.53
C LYS A 173 -2.59 -4.50 10.54
N GLY A 174 -2.08 -4.55 9.32
CA GLY A 174 -2.73 -3.92 8.17
C GLY A 174 -3.72 -4.90 7.55
N TYR A 175 -5.01 -4.63 7.72
CA TYR A 175 -6.10 -5.43 7.14
C TYR A 175 -6.42 -4.96 5.74
N PHE A 176 -6.85 -5.89 4.90
CA PHE A 176 -7.27 -5.59 3.53
C PHE A 176 -8.46 -6.44 3.09
N VAL A 177 -9.28 -5.85 2.24
CA VAL A 177 -10.33 -6.53 1.47
C VAL A 177 -10.18 -6.11 0.02
N ILE A 178 -10.06 -7.07 -0.88
CA ILE A 178 -9.95 -6.87 -2.32
C ILE A 178 -11.17 -7.51 -2.97
N LYS A 179 -12.05 -6.71 -3.56
CA LYS A 179 -13.27 -7.15 -4.24
C LYS A 179 -13.08 -7.04 -5.75
N PHE A 180 -13.39 -8.10 -6.47
CA PHE A 180 -13.29 -8.14 -7.92
C PHE A 180 -14.64 -7.92 -8.57
N ASP A 181 -14.65 -7.21 -9.70
CA ASP A 181 -15.85 -6.98 -10.52
C ASP A 181 -16.32 -8.23 -11.27
N ARG A 182 -15.51 -9.28 -11.29
CA ARG A 182 -15.76 -10.54 -11.98
C ARG A 182 -15.70 -11.72 -11.02
N PRO A 183 -16.50 -12.79 -11.29
CA PRO A 183 -16.47 -14.00 -10.49
C PRO A 183 -15.09 -14.67 -10.52
N ILE A 184 -14.57 -14.98 -9.35
CA ILE A 184 -13.38 -15.84 -9.19
C ILE A 184 -13.75 -17.27 -9.63
N LYS A 185 -13.07 -17.78 -10.63
CA LYS A 185 -13.30 -19.12 -11.19
C LYS A 185 -12.40 -20.19 -10.65
N GLY A 186 -11.31 -19.79 -10.07
CA GLY A 186 -10.33 -20.66 -9.45
C GLY A 186 -9.31 -19.84 -8.68
N GLY A 187 -8.61 -20.48 -7.75
CA GLY A 187 -7.59 -19.85 -6.99
C GLY A 187 -6.65 -20.87 -6.38
N LEU A 188 -5.47 -20.43 -6.04
CA LEU A 188 -4.54 -21.14 -5.18
C LEU A 188 -3.98 -20.16 -4.15
N ILE A 189 -3.59 -20.69 -3.03
CA ILE A 189 -2.84 -19.97 -2.00
C ILE A 189 -1.46 -20.62 -1.89
N TRP A 190 -0.43 -19.82 -1.69
CA TRP A 190 0.90 -20.33 -1.33
C TRP A 190 1.35 -19.78 0.01
N ASP A 191 2.23 -20.52 0.65
CA ASP A 191 2.96 -20.09 1.84
C ASP A 191 4.48 -20.30 1.66
N ASP A 192 5.23 -20.37 2.74
CA ASP A 192 6.69 -20.55 2.72
C ASP A 192 7.15 -21.90 2.14
N HIS A 193 6.25 -22.87 1.99
CA HIS A 193 6.57 -24.24 1.66
C HIS A 193 6.03 -24.68 0.30
N GLU A 194 4.76 -24.41 0.04
CA GLU A 194 4.11 -24.90 -1.17
C GLU A 194 2.88 -24.07 -1.59
N ALA A 195 2.35 -24.40 -2.77
CA ALA A 195 1.11 -23.86 -3.29
C ALA A 195 -0.04 -24.87 -3.14
N TYR A 196 -1.19 -24.38 -2.69
CA TYR A 196 -2.37 -25.19 -2.32
C TYR A 196 -3.57 -24.85 -3.20
N PRO A 197 -3.84 -25.62 -4.27
CA PRO A 197 -4.91 -25.29 -5.23
C PRO A 197 -6.34 -25.35 -4.66
N ALA A 198 -6.56 -26.11 -3.60
CA ALA A 198 -7.89 -26.29 -3.01
C ALA A 198 -8.07 -25.56 -1.67
N ARG A 199 -7.04 -24.88 -1.17
CA ARG A 199 -7.09 -24.20 0.11
C ARG A 199 -7.67 -22.80 -0.07
N LEU A 200 -8.64 -22.45 0.78
CA LEU A 200 -9.30 -21.13 0.74
C LEU A 200 -8.75 -20.14 1.75
N SER A 201 -7.92 -20.57 2.72
CA SER A 201 -7.26 -19.68 3.68
C SER A 201 -5.97 -20.25 4.21
N GLN A 202 -5.02 -19.41 4.60
CA GLN A 202 -3.73 -19.78 5.14
C GLN A 202 -3.17 -18.69 6.04
N LYS A 203 -2.29 -19.10 6.96
CA LYS A 203 -1.41 -18.21 7.75
C LYS A 203 0.04 -18.57 7.49
N GLY A 204 0.94 -17.59 7.49
CA GLY A 204 2.37 -17.82 7.27
C GLY A 204 3.16 -16.51 7.17
N THR A 205 4.45 -16.62 6.94
CA THR A 205 5.41 -15.51 6.85
C THR A 205 5.59 -15.04 5.40
N ARG A 206 5.34 -15.90 4.43
CA ARG A 206 5.24 -15.58 2.99
C ARG A 206 3.93 -16.12 2.46
N LEU A 207 2.97 -15.22 2.27
CA LEU A 207 1.62 -15.57 1.82
C LEU A 207 1.20 -14.81 0.61
N GLY A 208 0.54 -15.50 -0.27
CA GLY A 208 -0.22 -14.87 -1.33
C GLY A 208 -1.27 -15.80 -1.92
N ALA A 209 -2.04 -15.24 -2.84
CA ALA A 209 -3.04 -15.96 -3.60
C ALA A 209 -2.95 -15.60 -5.08
N VAL A 210 -3.24 -16.57 -5.95
CA VAL A 210 -3.55 -16.31 -7.36
C VAL A 210 -5.02 -16.56 -7.53
N VAL A 211 -5.75 -15.60 -8.09
CA VAL A 211 -7.15 -15.74 -8.45
C VAL A 211 -7.31 -15.63 -9.97
N ALA A 212 -8.03 -16.55 -10.57
CA ALA A 212 -8.26 -16.62 -12.00
C ALA A 212 -9.71 -16.28 -12.34
N PHE A 213 -9.88 -15.70 -13.52
CA PHE A 213 -11.17 -15.24 -14.04
C PHE A 213 -11.52 -15.95 -15.34
N ASP A 214 -12.81 -15.90 -15.72
CA ASP A 214 -13.23 -16.34 -17.05
C ASP A 214 -12.74 -15.35 -18.14
N ASN A 215 -12.77 -15.75 -19.38
CA ASN A 215 -12.33 -14.94 -20.51
C ASN A 215 -13.47 -14.14 -21.19
N LYS A 216 -14.52 -13.79 -20.46
CA LYS A 216 -15.66 -13.03 -20.99
C LYS A 216 -15.33 -11.54 -21.20
N SER A 217 -14.35 -11.03 -20.49
CA SER A 217 -13.86 -9.66 -20.62
C SER A 217 -12.33 -9.65 -20.65
N ASP A 218 -11.75 -8.68 -21.34
CA ASP A 218 -10.31 -8.42 -21.29
C ASP A 218 -9.92 -7.53 -20.11
N VAL A 219 -10.89 -7.08 -19.30
CA VAL A 219 -10.67 -6.18 -18.16
C VAL A 219 -11.03 -6.87 -16.85
N VAL A 220 -10.21 -6.66 -15.82
CA VAL A 220 -10.48 -7.02 -14.41
C VAL A 220 -10.28 -5.78 -13.55
N GLU A 221 -11.29 -5.41 -12.77
CA GLU A 221 -11.18 -4.38 -11.74
C GLU A 221 -11.05 -5.03 -10.35
N ALA A 222 -10.03 -4.59 -9.60
CA ALA A 222 -9.82 -4.92 -8.20
C ALA A 222 -10.04 -3.66 -7.36
N ARG A 223 -11.00 -3.71 -6.44
CA ARG A 223 -11.32 -2.64 -5.51
C ARG A 223 -10.82 -3.01 -4.14
N ILE A 224 -9.95 -2.17 -3.56
CA ILE A 224 -9.21 -2.49 -2.35
C ILE A 224 -9.62 -1.52 -1.25
N GLY A 225 -10.01 -2.07 -0.10
CA GLY A 225 -10.12 -1.31 1.15
C GLY A 225 -9.03 -1.77 2.11
N THR A 226 -8.44 -0.84 2.83
CA THR A 226 -7.44 -1.08 3.86
C THR A 226 -7.88 -0.52 5.21
N SER A 227 -7.37 -1.10 6.31
CA SER A 227 -7.66 -0.67 7.67
C SER A 227 -6.55 -1.11 8.62
N PHE A 228 -6.35 -0.38 9.71
CA PHE A 228 -5.55 -0.84 10.84
C PHE A 228 -6.42 -1.34 12.02
N ILE A 229 -7.76 -1.34 11.85
CA ILE A 229 -8.70 -1.75 12.90
C ILE A 229 -9.17 -3.19 12.70
N SER A 230 -9.75 -3.51 11.54
CA SER A 230 -10.26 -4.86 11.24
C SER A 230 -10.55 -5.08 9.76
N ILE A 231 -10.84 -6.34 9.38
CA ILE A 231 -11.31 -6.69 8.03
C ILE A 231 -12.66 -6.04 7.73
N GLU A 232 -13.56 -5.99 8.71
CA GLU A 232 -14.87 -5.36 8.58
C GLU A 232 -14.74 -3.86 8.32
N GLN A 233 -13.81 -3.21 9.04
CA GLN A 233 -13.52 -1.79 8.81
C GLN A 233 -12.89 -1.56 7.42
N ALA A 234 -11.99 -2.43 6.97
CA ALA A 234 -11.44 -2.34 5.62
C ALA A 234 -12.55 -2.42 4.54
N ARG A 235 -13.55 -3.29 4.75
CA ARG A 235 -14.71 -3.39 3.86
C ARG A 235 -15.59 -2.14 3.94
N GLU A 236 -15.82 -1.60 5.12
CA GLU A 236 -16.55 -0.35 5.31
C GLU A 236 -15.85 0.83 4.63
N ASN A 237 -14.53 0.94 4.77
CA ASN A 237 -13.72 1.97 4.11
C ASN A 237 -13.87 1.88 2.58
N LEU A 238 -13.80 0.67 2.02
CA LEU A 238 -14.01 0.45 0.59
C LEU A 238 -15.39 0.92 0.11
N GLU A 239 -16.45 0.51 0.80
CA GLU A 239 -17.81 0.84 0.39
C GLU A 239 -18.11 2.34 0.55
N ARG A 240 -17.61 2.99 1.60
CA ARG A 240 -17.82 4.44 1.83
C ARG A 240 -17.07 5.31 0.83
N GLU A 241 -15.83 5.00 0.53
CA GLU A 241 -14.97 5.88 -0.26
C GLU A 241 -15.12 5.67 -1.77
N ILE A 242 -15.19 4.42 -2.19
CA ILE A 242 -15.23 4.03 -3.60
C ILE A 242 -16.55 3.34 -3.97
N GLY A 243 -16.97 2.33 -3.20
CA GLY A 243 -18.14 1.53 -3.50
C GLY A 243 -18.11 0.98 -4.94
N THR A 244 -19.13 1.31 -5.74
CA THR A 244 -19.25 0.90 -7.14
C THR A 244 -18.88 2.00 -8.15
N LYS A 245 -18.29 3.11 -7.72
CA LYS A 245 -17.91 4.23 -8.61
C LYS A 245 -16.98 3.74 -9.73
N PRO A 246 -17.16 4.15 -10.98
CA PRO A 246 -16.20 3.91 -12.06
C PRO A 246 -14.81 4.48 -11.73
N VAL A 247 -13.76 3.86 -12.29
CA VAL A 247 -12.36 4.33 -12.11
C VAL A 247 -12.20 5.81 -12.44
N GLU A 248 -12.86 6.25 -13.50
CA GLU A 248 -12.81 7.65 -13.98
C GLU A 248 -13.43 8.63 -12.98
N VAL A 249 -14.49 8.22 -12.28
CA VAL A 249 -15.12 9.03 -11.22
C VAL A 249 -14.23 9.12 -10.01
N VAL A 250 -13.65 8.00 -9.56
CA VAL A 250 -12.69 8.00 -8.43
C VAL A 250 -11.49 8.88 -8.76
N ALA A 251 -10.94 8.79 -9.98
CA ALA A 251 -9.83 9.62 -10.42
C ALA A 251 -10.20 11.12 -10.45
N ALA A 252 -11.43 11.46 -10.84
CA ALA A 252 -11.91 12.84 -10.84
C ALA A 252 -12.10 13.38 -9.41
N ASP A 253 -12.67 12.57 -8.51
CA ASP A 253 -12.82 12.92 -7.09
C ASP A 253 -11.45 13.17 -6.43
N THR A 254 -10.50 12.27 -6.67
CA THR A 254 -9.12 12.39 -6.15
C THR A 254 -8.39 13.58 -6.75
N ARG A 255 -8.59 13.85 -8.04
CA ARG A 255 -8.06 15.05 -8.69
C ARG A 255 -8.57 16.31 -8.04
N ALA A 256 -9.86 16.41 -7.79
CA ALA A 256 -10.46 17.59 -7.15
C ALA A 256 -9.87 17.82 -5.74
N ALA A 257 -9.69 16.75 -4.95
CA ALA A 257 -9.06 16.84 -3.64
C ALA A 257 -7.60 17.33 -3.70
N TRP A 258 -6.81 16.86 -4.66
CA TRP A 258 -5.45 17.35 -4.88
C TRP A 258 -5.40 18.79 -5.40
N GLU A 259 -6.30 19.17 -6.30
CA GLU A 259 -6.40 20.55 -6.80
C GLU A 259 -6.73 21.52 -5.65
N GLU A 260 -7.62 21.15 -4.73
CA GLU A 260 -7.91 21.93 -3.52
C GLU A 260 -6.66 22.13 -2.65
N LYS A 261 -5.92 21.07 -2.37
CA LYS A 261 -4.68 21.14 -1.56
C LYS A 261 -3.59 21.97 -2.24
N LEU A 262 -3.36 21.76 -3.51
CA LEU A 262 -2.31 22.45 -4.25
C LEU A 262 -2.66 23.92 -4.57
N ALA A 263 -3.94 24.28 -4.60
CA ALA A 263 -4.38 25.67 -4.81
C ALA A 263 -4.19 26.58 -3.58
N LYS A 264 -3.77 26.02 -2.41
CA LYS A 264 -3.50 26.84 -1.20
C LYS A 264 -2.42 27.90 -1.43
N ILE A 265 -1.48 27.64 -2.34
CA ILE A 265 -0.45 28.61 -2.73
C ILE A 265 -0.38 28.68 -4.24
N GLU A 266 -0.56 29.88 -4.79
CA GLU A 266 -0.43 30.15 -6.21
C GLU A 266 0.77 31.05 -6.49
N PRO A 267 1.93 30.50 -6.92
CA PRO A 267 3.10 31.31 -7.25
C PRO A 267 2.89 32.10 -8.54
N LYS A 268 3.30 33.35 -8.57
CA LYS A 268 3.18 34.25 -9.75
C LYS A 268 4.55 34.74 -10.19
N GLY A 269 4.71 34.96 -11.49
CA GLY A 269 5.92 35.54 -12.06
C GLY A 269 7.13 34.59 -12.12
N ILE A 270 6.90 33.29 -12.09
CA ILE A 270 7.92 32.24 -12.24
C ILE A 270 7.72 31.49 -13.56
N ASP A 271 8.80 30.89 -14.07
CA ASP A 271 8.76 30.04 -15.27
C ASP A 271 8.12 28.67 -14.98
N ASP A 272 7.86 27.89 -16.02
CA ASP A 272 7.17 26.60 -15.93
C ASP A 272 8.01 25.53 -15.19
N ASP A 273 9.34 25.55 -15.32
CA ASP A 273 10.23 24.62 -14.63
C ASP A 273 10.21 24.89 -13.13
N THR A 274 10.38 26.14 -12.73
CA THR A 274 10.26 26.57 -11.33
C THR A 274 8.88 26.25 -10.76
N LYS A 275 7.81 26.43 -11.55
CA LYS A 275 6.45 26.07 -11.16
C LYS A 275 6.29 24.58 -10.94
N SER A 276 6.87 23.74 -11.79
CA SER A 276 6.86 22.29 -11.66
C SER A 276 7.59 21.85 -10.38
N VAL A 277 8.76 22.40 -10.10
CA VAL A 277 9.51 22.14 -8.85
C VAL A 277 8.67 22.56 -7.64
N PHE A 278 8.07 23.74 -7.66
CA PHE A 278 7.24 24.24 -6.56
C PHE A 278 6.06 23.32 -6.26
N TYR A 279 5.26 22.96 -7.26
CA TYR A 279 4.09 22.10 -7.02
C TYR A 279 4.45 20.66 -6.68
N THR A 280 5.57 20.15 -7.18
CA THR A 280 6.11 18.85 -6.76
C THR A 280 6.50 18.87 -5.27
N ALA A 281 7.17 19.92 -4.82
CA ALA A 281 7.51 20.10 -3.41
C ALA A 281 6.25 20.23 -2.53
N LEU A 282 5.27 21.04 -2.95
CA LEU A 282 4.00 21.19 -2.24
C LEU A 282 3.20 19.87 -2.19
N TYR A 283 3.22 19.08 -3.27
CA TYR A 283 2.66 17.73 -3.28
C TYR A 283 3.33 16.84 -2.22
N HIS A 284 4.66 16.82 -2.15
CA HIS A 284 5.39 16.06 -1.13
C HIS A 284 5.06 16.51 0.29
N CYS A 285 4.83 17.79 0.52
CA CYS A 285 4.39 18.31 1.82
C CYS A 285 3.01 17.77 2.27
N ASN A 286 2.19 17.26 1.36
CA ASN A 286 0.87 16.71 1.67
C ASN A 286 0.82 15.18 1.76
N LEU A 287 1.97 14.48 1.69
CA LEU A 287 2.01 13.02 1.78
C LEU A 287 2.08 12.50 3.22
N PHE A 288 2.70 13.26 4.12
CA PHE A 288 2.94 12.88 5.51
C PHE A 288 2.77 14.09 6.43
N PRO A 289 2.37 13.90 7.70
CA PRO A 289 2.01 12.66 8.38
C PRO A 289 0.80 11.96 7.77
N ARG A 290 0.76 10.64 7.86
CA ARG A 290 -0.33 9.80 7.33
C ARG A 290 -1.49 9.73 8.32
N GLU A 291 -2.72 9.98 7.87
CA GLU A 291 -3.91 9.83 8.68
C GLU A 291 -4.17 8.35 9.02
N PHE A 292 -4.32 8.06 10.30
CA PHE A 292 -4.63 6.74 10.85
C PHE A 292 -6.07 6.61 11.31
N SER A 293 -6.78 7.72 11.45
CA SER A 293 -8.19 7.69 11.84
C SER A 293 -9.04 7.09 10.72
N GLU A 294 -10.00 6.29 11.10
CA GLU A 294 -10.97 5.64 10.25
C GLU A 294 -12.37 6.01 10.74
N TYR A 295 -12.88 7.13 10.22
CA TYR A 295 -14.18 7.70 10.60
C TYR A 295 -14.35 7.92 12.11
N GLY A 296 -13.36 8.58 12.72
CA GLY A 296 -13.36 8.95 14.13
C GLY A 296 -12.91 7.86 15.08
N ARG A 297 -12.39 6.75 14.58
CA ARG A 297 -11.72 5.70 15.36
C ARG A 297 -10.35 5.40 14.81
N TYR A 298 -9.45 4.90 15.64
CA TYR A 298 -8.12 4.47 15.21
C TYR A 298 -7.58 3.35 16.11
N TYR A 299 -6.74 2.50 15.55
CA TYR A 299 -5.91 1.58 16.33
C TYR A 299 -4.65 2.32 16.82
N SER A 300 -4.37 2.25 18.12
CA SER A 300 -3.15 2.76 18.71
C SER A 300 -2.13 1.64 18.93
N ALA A 301 -0.96 1.79 18.33
CA ALA A 301 0.17 0.89 18.58
C ALA A 301 0.94 1.21 19.89
N PHE A 302 0.47 2.21 20.66
CA PHE A 302 1.11 2.63 21.90
C PHE A 302 0.53 1.91 23.13
N ASP A 303 -0.74 1.50 23.08
CA ASP A 303 -1.41 0.72 24.13
C ASP A 303 -2.20 -0.48 23.60
N ASP A 304 -2.07 -0.74 22.29
CA ASP A 304 -2.63 -1.90 21.60
C ASP A 304 -4.17 -1.97 21.64
N LYS A 305 -4.82 -0.80 21.49
CA LYS A 305 -6.29 -0.69 21.55
C LYS A 305 -6.84 0.16 20.40
N VAL A 306 -8.14 0.01 20.19
CA VAL A 306 -8.92 0.91 19.33
C VAL A 306 -9.50 2.04 20.19
N HIS A 307 -9.27 3.29 19.77
CA HIS A 307 -9.75 4.50 20.41
C HIS A 307 -10.68 5.29 19.48
N GLU A 308 -11.44 6.20 20.08
CA GLU A 308 -12.17 7.24 19.36
C GLU A 308 -11.30 8.51 19.27
N GLY A 309 -11.36 9.19 18.12
CA GLY A 309 -10.65 10.45 17.91
C GLY A 309 -9.88 10.49 16.59
N VAL A 310 -8.90 11.38 16.54
CA VAL A 310 -8.06 11.66 15.39
C VAL A 310 -6.66 11.11 15.64
N SER A 311 -6.09 10.41 14.68
CA SER A 311 -4.73 9.88 14.78
C SER A 311 -3.97 10.02 13.46
N TYR A 312 -2.71 10.40 13.58
CA TYR A 312 -1.75 10.50 12.47
C TYR A 312 -0.47 9.76 12.84
N ASN A 313 0.26 9.26 11.84
CA ASN A 313 1.54 8.59 12.04
C ASN A 313 2.58 9.05 11.02
N ASP A 314 3.81 8.51 11.11
CA ASP A 314 4.92 8.82 10.23
C ASP A 314 5.40 10.28 10.36
N TYR A 315 5.43 10.79 11.59
CA TYR A 315 6.07 12.07 11.90
C TYR A 315 7.58 11.92 11.88
N SER A 316 8.24 12.90 11.31
CA SER A 316 9.70 13.05 11.34
C SER A 316 10.05 14.40 11.95
N LEU A 317 9.78 14.57 13.25
CA LEU A 317 9.79 15.88 13.91
C LEU A 317 11.14 16.59 13.82
N TRP A 318 12.25 15.83 13.91
CA TRP A 318 13.60 16.39 13.79
C TRP A 318 13.88 17.02 12.41
N ASP A 319 13.33 16.43 11.34
CA ASP A 319 13.48 16.96 9.99
C ASP A 319 12.52 18.11 9.71
N THR A 320 11.29 18.01 10.19
CA THR A 320 10.15 18.84 9.74
C THR A 320 9.94 20.13 10.56
N PHE A 321 10.53 20.25 11.76
CA PHE A 321 10.25 21.38 12.66
C PHE A 321 10.70 22.73 12.10
N ARG A 322 11.74 22.79 11.26
CA ARG A 322 12.35 24.05 10.80
C ARG A 322 11.52 24.81 9.79
N ALA A 323 10.95 24.10 8.81
CA ALA A 323 10.27 24.75 7.70
C ALA A 323 8.88 24.14 7.42
N TYR A 324 8.78 22.81 7.45
CA TYR A 324 7.55 22.10 7.11
C TYR A 324 6.39 22.45 8.08
N HIS A 325 6.56 22.23 9.38
CA HIS A 325 5.51 22.55 10.34
C HIS A 325 5.16 24.04 10.38
N PRO A 326 6.12 24.99 10.36
CA PRO A 326 5.79 26.42 10.20
C PRO A 326 4.98 26.72 8.93
N LEU A 327 5.31 26.12 7.79
CA LEU A 327 4.51 26.25 6.56
C LEU A 327 3.09 25.73 6.76
N MET A 328 2.95 24.52 7.30
CA MET A 328 1.64 23.88 7.47
C MET A 328 0.76 24.62 8.49
N THR A 329 1.33 25.28 9.50
CA THR A 329 0.55 26.14 10.42
C THR A 329 -0.09 27.34 9.70
N ILE A 330 0.45 27.75 8.56
CA ILE A 330 -0.08 28.86 7.75
C ILE A 330 -1.15 28.37 6.76
N ILE A 331 -0.86 27.27 6.06
CA ILE A 331 -1.70 26.80 4.95
C ILE A 331 -2.74 25.75 5.35
N GLU A 332 -2.51 25.02 6.45
CA GLU A 332 -3.38 23.96 6.99
C GLU A 332 -3.44 24.02 8.54
N PRO A 333 -3.93 25.12 9.13
CA PRO A 333 -3.91 25.32 10.59
C PRO A 333 -4.76 24.29 11.34
N GLU A 334 -5.93 23.89 10.80
CA GLU A 334 -6.80 22.89 11.38
C GLU A 334 -6.11 21.51 11.42
N LEU A 335 -5.51 21.10 10.31
CA LEU A 335 -4.76 19.85 10.19
C LEU A 335 -3.56 19.83 11.16
N THR A 336 -2.88 20.96 11.34
CA THR A 336 -1.80 21.09 12.33
C THR A 336 -2.31 20.89 13.76
N GLY A 337 -3.50 21.39 14.07
CA GLY A 337 -4.18 21.15 15.34
C GLY A 337 -4.50 19.67 15.59
N GLU A 338 -4.93 18.95 14.55
CA GLU A 338 -5.16 17.50 14.61
C GLU A 338 -3.86 16.74 14.85
N TRP A 339 -2.76 17.12 14.20
CA TRP A 339 -1.44 16.50 14.42
C TRP A 339 -0.96 16.65 15.85
N ILE A 340 -1.10 17.85 16.44
CA ILE A 340 -0.76 18.08 17.84
C ILE A 340 -1.65 17.22 18.75
N THR A 341 -2.93 17.15 18.48
CA THR A 341 -3.88 16.30 19.22
C THR A 341 -3.45 14.83 19.16
N SER A 342 -3.09 14.34 17.99
CA SER A 342 -2.60 12.96 17.80
C SER A 342 -1.33 12.69 18.62
N LEU A 343 -0.34 13.59 18.61
CA LEU A 343 0.88 13.43 19.42
C LEU A 343 0.58 13.41 20.92
N LEU A 344 -0.37 14.23 21.40
CA LEU A 344 -0.79 14.22 22.79
C LEU A 344 -1.56 12.94 23.17
N GLN A 345 -2.30 12.35 22.24
CA GLN A 345 -2.93 11.04 22.44
C GLN A 345 -1.88 9.93 22.56
N MET A 346 -0.88 9.89 21.66
CA MET A 346 0.24 8.96 21.76
C MET A 346 0.97 9.05 23.11
N TYR A 347 1.15 10.27 23.63
CA TYR A 347 1.68 10.46 24.97
C TYR A 347 0.78 9.87 26.06
N LYS A 348 -0.53 10.07 26.00
CA LYS A 348 -1.49 9.53 26.98
C LYS A 348 -1.56 8.01 26.95
N GLU A 349 -1.46 7.43 25.79
CA GLU A 349 -1.58 5.99 25.53
C GLU A 349 -0.26 5.25 25.85
N GLY A 350 0.87 5.81 25.46
CA GLY A 350 2.18 5.17 25.59
C GLY A 350 3.09 5.75 26.68
N GLY A 351 2.75 6.90 27.26
CA GLY A 351 3.50 7.56 28.34
C GLY A 351 4.61 8.51 27.88
N TRP A 352 4.96 8.54 26.58
CA TRP A 352 6.02 9.39 26.04
C TRP A 352 5.59 10.02 24.72
N LEU A 353 6.07 11.23 24.43
CA LEU A 353 5.99 11.78 23.08
C LEU A 353 6.92 10.99 22.17
N PRO A 354 6.44 10.50 21.00
CA PRO A 354 7.29 9.75 20.10
C PRO A 354 8.25 10.68 19.35
N MET A 355 9.47 10.22 19.12
CA MET A 355 10.42 10.90 18.23
C MET A 355 10.02 10.72 16.76
N TRP A 356 9.68 9.49 16.41
CA TRP A 356 9.33 9.09 15.05
C TRP A 356 8.37 7.88 15.07
N PRO A 357 7.05 8.09 15.24
CA PRO A 357 6.10 6.99 15.26
C PRO A 357 5.99 6.31 13.89
N ASN A 358 6.10 4.95 13.86
CA ASN A 358 6.03 4.16 12.64
C ASN A 358 5.66 2.68 12.92
N PRO A 359 4.40 2.34 13.13
CA PRO A 359 3.31 3.15 13.69
C PRO A 359 3.41 3.36 15.19
N GLY A 360 4.26 2.65 15.91
CA GLY A 360 4.55 2.82 17.34
C GLY A 360 5.87 3.56 17.56
N TYR A 361 6.42 3.43 18.75
CA TYR A 361 7.72 4.01 19.05
C TYR A 361 8.82 3.43 18.16
N THR A 362 9.71 4.30 17.66
CA THR A 362 10.94 3.90 16.99
C THR A 362 12.13 4.56 17.65
N ASN A 363 13.26 3.83 17.72
CA ASN A 363 14.51 4.31 18.29
C ASN A 363 15.44 4.77 17.17
N ILE A 364 15.05 5.84 16.51
CA ILE A 364 15.81 6.46 15.41
C ILE A 364 15.73 7.97 15.52
N MET A 365 16.73 8.66 14.96
CA MET A 365 16.87 10.11 14.93
C MET A 365 17.01 10.71 16.32
N ILE A 366 17.05 12.02 16.40
CA ILE A 366 17.27 12.77 17.63
C ILE A 366 16.09 13.73 17.84
N GLY A 367 15.72 13.90 19.10
CA GLY A 367 15.06 15.10 19.61
C GLY A 367 13.60 15.29 19.25
N THR A 368 12.82 15.15 20.28
CA THR A 368 11.60 15.91 20.47
C THR A 368 11.97 17.07 21.40
N HIS A 369 12.21 18.24 20.88
CA HIS A 369 12.50 19.43 21.70
C HIS A 369 11.27 20.31 21.78
#